data_16cefc888934a304b5dc9dba1374a69a
#
_entry.id   16cefc888934a304b5dc9dba1374a69a
#
_cell.length_a   1.000
_cell.length_b   1.000
_cell.length_c   1.000
_cell.angle_alpha   90.00
_cell.angle_beta   90.00
_cell.angle_gamma   90.00
#
_symmetry.space_group_name_H-M   'P 1'
#
loop_
_entity.id
_entity.type
_entity.pdbx_description
1 polymer ?
#
loop_
_entity_poly.entity_id
_entity_poly.type
_entity_poly.pdbx_seq_one_letter_code
_entity_poly.pdbx_strand_id
1 'polypeptide(L)'
;WSDFEEVSALVVIDIDRERITIYTKETQVYDIVKYEGSEVDYEGDDIMSFFCVDDDGDACGIDLVKLNSRNGQNQLYVRFADLQFAYYVNVLD
;
A
#
# COMPACT_ATOMS: atom_id res chain seq x y z
N TRP A 1 -2.05 6.23 -17.58
CA TRP A 1 -3.10 5.54 -16.82
C TRP A 1 -4.11 6.54 -16.29
N SER A 2 -5.34 6.36 -16.66
CA SER A 2 -6.36 7.35 -16.37
C SER A 2 -7.43 6.88 -15.40
N ASP A 3 -7.46 5.60 -15.08
CA ASP A 3 -8.58 5.05 -14.33
C ASP A 3 -8.19 4.74 -12.91
N PHE A 4 -8.74 5.54 -12.02
CA PHE A 4 -8.73 5.24 -10.61
C PHE A 4 -9.98 4.42 -10.32
N GLU A 5 -9.83 3.12 -10.11
CA GLU A 5 -10.95 2.27 -9.73
C GLU A 5 -11.04 2.21 -8.22
N GLU A 6 -12.22 2.51 -7.69
CA GLU A 6 -12.49 2.29 -6.29
C GLU A 6 -12.68 0.79 -6.05
N VAL A 7 -11.58 0.09 -5.90
CA VAL A 7 -11.61 -1.32 -5.59
C VAL A 7 -11.38 -1.47 -4.09
N SER A 8 -12.35 -2.11 -3.43
CA SER A 8 -12.17 -2.48 -2.04
C SER A 8 -11.26 -3.69 -1.99
N ALA A 9 -10.15 -3.57 -1.30
CA ALA A 9 -9.16 -4.63 -1.16
C ALA A 9 -8.89 -4.88 0.32
N LEU A 10 -8.61 -6.12 0.67
CA LEU A 10 -8.13 -6.48 1.99
C LEU A 10 -6.61 -6.53 1.95
N VAL A 11 -5.97 -5.80 2.86
CA VAL A 11 -4.52 -5.76 2.96
C VAL A 11 -4.10 -6.33 4.31
N VAL A 12 -3.18 -7.27 4.27
CA VAL A 12 -2.56 -7.83 5.47
C VAL A 12 -1.09 -7.42 5.47
N ILE A 13 -0.68 -6.72 6.52
CA ILE A 13 0.71 -6.32 6.71
C ILE A 13 1.28 -7.20 7.82
N ASP A 14 2.17 -8.10 7.45
CA ASP A 14 2.83 -9.02 8.38
C ASP A 14 4.26 -8.55 8.61
N ILE A 15 4.45 -7.82 9.68
CA ILE A 15 5.76 -7.24 10.00
C ILE A 15 6.76 -8.32 10.37
N ASP A 16 6.33 -9.38 11.05
CA ASP A 16 7.21 -10.46 11.46
C ASP A 16 7.79 -11.21 10.27
N ARG A 17 7.01 -11.34 9.20
CA ARG A 17 7.45 -12.00 7.97
C ARG A 17 7.94 -11.01 6.91
N GLU A 18 7.86 -9.71 7.21
CA GLU A 18 8.23 -8.65 6.28
C GLU A 18 7.49 -8.77 4.94
N ARG A 19 6.17 -8.91 5.02
CA ARG A 19 5.35 -9.16 3.84
C ARG A 19 4.06 -8.35 3.87
N ILE A 20 3.67 -7.85 2.71
CA ILE A 20 2.37 -7.20 2.49
C ILE A 20 1.61 -8.04 1.49
N THR A 21 0.40 -8.47 1.85
CA THR A 21 -0.46 -9.24 0.96
C THR A 21 -1.71 -8.42 0.65
N ILE A 22 -2.02 -8.29 -0.63
CA ILE A 22 -3.19 -7.56 -1.10
C ILE A 22 -4.14 -8.56 -1.74
N TYR A 23 -5.33 -8.71 -1.15
CA TYR A 23 -6.35 -9.62 -1.64
C TYR A 23 -7.34 -8.85 -2.50
N THR A 24 -7.24 -9.04 -3.81
CA THR A 24 -8.19 -8.57 -4.80
C THR A 24 -8.70 -9.79 -5.56
N LYS A 25 -9.08 -9.66 -6.81
CA LYS A 25 -9.38 -10.84 -7.66
C LYS A 25 -8.19 -11.76 -7.74
N GLU A 26 -6.98 -11.19 -7.74
CA GLU A 26 -5.73 -11.91 -7.72
C GLU A 26 -5.00 -11.54 -6.44
N THR A 27 -4.49 -12.54 -5.75
CA THR A 27 -3.67 -12.28 -4.57
C THR A 27 -2.32 -11.74 -5.00
N GLN A 28 -1.94 -10.59 -4.45
CA GLN A 28 -0.65 -9.97 -4.70
C GLN A 28 0.17 -10.02 -3.42
N VAL A 29 1.40 -10.48 -3.53
CA VAL A 29 2.31 -10.59 -2.39
C VAL A 29 3.55 -9.77 -2.66
N TYR A 30 3.90 -8.93 -1.69
CA TYR A 30 5.09 -8.08 -1.75
C TYR A 30 5.95 -8.34 -0.53
N ASP A 31 7.24 -8.58 -0.77
CA ASP A 31 8.20 -8.70 0.32
C ASP A 31 8.75 -7.32 0.65
N ILE A 32 8.72 -6.96 1.93
CA ILE A 32 9.24 -5.68 2.40
C ILE A 32 10.76 -5.78 2.49
N VAL A 33 11.44 -4.94 1.72
CA VAL A 33 12.90 -4.85 1.78
C VAL A 33 13.32 -3.85 2.83
N LYS A 34 12.60 -2.72 2.90
CA LYS A 34 12.93 -1.65 3.82
C LYS A 34 11.69 -0.86 4.18
N TYR A 35 11.55 -0.55 5.45
CA TYR A 35 10.57 0.42 5.92
C TYR A 35 11.19 1.81 5.80
N GLU A 36 10.60 2.66 4.97
CA GLU A 36 11.16 3.98 4.70
C GLU A 36 10.68 5.06 5.66
N GLY A 37 9.81 4.70 6.58
CA GLY A 37 9.34 5.61 7.61
C GLY A 37 7.89 6.02 7.43
N SER A 38 7.45 6.85 8.36
CA SER A 38 6.11 7.42 8.32
C SER A 38 6.20 8.93 8.46
N GLU A 39 5.23 9.60 7.87
CA GLU A 39 5.11 11.06 7.99
C GLU A 39 3.65 11.45 8.03
N VAL A 40 3.38 12.65 8.49
CA VAL A 40 2.06 13.27 8.46
C VAL A 40 2.12 14.40 7.45
N ASP A 41 1.23 14.39 6.46
CA ASP A 41 1.20 15.46 5.49
C ASP A 41 0.52 16.71 6.07
N TYR A 42 0.46 17.77 5.28
CA TYR A 42 -0.09 19.05 5.74
C TYR A 42 -1.61 18.99 5.96
N GLU A 43 -2.30 17.97 5.47
CA GLU A 43 -3.71 17.73 5.71
C GLU A 43 -3.97 16.90 6.97
N GLY A 44 -2.91 16.41 7.61
CA GLY A 44 -2.99 15.59 8.80
C GLY A 44 -3.17 14.12 8.54
N ASP A 45 -2.95 13.67 7.31
CA ASP A 45 -3.07 12.27 6.95
C ASP A 45 -1.75 11.54 7.20
N ASP A 46 -1.83 10.33 7.75
CA ASP A 46 -0.64 9.52 8.04
C ASP A 46 -0.22 8.73 6.80
N ILE A 47 1.05 8.79 6.47
CA ILE A 47 1.63 8.06 5.34
C ILE A 47 2.74 7.16 5.84
N MET A 48 2.63 5.85 5.57
CA MET A 48 3.67 4.87 5.85
C MET A 48 4.22 4.36 4.53
N SER A 49 5.52 4.42 4.35
CA SER A 49 6.17 4.07 3.09
C SER A 49 7.07 2.85 3.26
N PHE A 50 6.97 1.93 2.30
CA PHE A 50 7.76 0.70 2.27
C PHE A 50 8.41 0.53 0.90
N PHE A 51 9.66 0.07 0.88
CA PHE A 51 10.30 -0.39 -0.33
C PHE A 51 10.16 -1.91 -0.40
N CYS A 52 9.57 -2.40 -1.47
CA CYS A 52 9.19 -3.81 -1.59
C CYS A 52 9.63 -4.38 -2.93
N VAL A 53 9.58 -5.71 -3.02
CA VAL A 53 9.71 -6.44 -4.29
C VAL A 53 8.51 -7.38 -4.43
N ASP A 54 8.04 -7.53 -5.67
CA ASP A 54 6.94 -8.45 -5.96
C ASP A 54 7.45 -9.88 -6.20
N ASP A 55 6.53 -10.79 -6.59
CA ASP A 55 6.86 -12.19 -6.84
C ASP A 55 7.87 -12.38 -7.97
N ASP A 56 7.93 -11.46 -8.91
CA ASP A 56 8.85 -11.51 -10.04
C ASP A 56 10.19 -10.86 -9.72
N GLY A 57 10.33 -10.29 -8.52
CA GLY A 57 11.55 -9.61 -8.11
C GLY A 57 11.61 -8.15 -8.56
N ASP A 58 10.50 -7.60 -9.07
CA ASP A 58 10.45 -6.20 -9.48
C ASP A 58 10.27 -5.29 -8.26
N ALA A 59 11.10 -4.26 -8.20
CA ALA A 59 11.06 -3.32 -7.10
C ALA A 59 9.86 -2.38 -7.24
N CYS A 60 9.25 -2.05 -6.10
CA CYS A 60 8.13 -1.12 -6.04
C CYS A 60 8.12 -0.39 -4.70
N GLY A 61 7.46 0.77 -4.70
CA GLY A 61 7.17 1.48 -3.46
C GLY A 61 5.71 1.22 -3.08
N ILE A 62 5.46 0.97 -1.81
CA ILE A 62 4.10 0.84 -1.30
C ILE A 62 3.90 1.89 -0.22
N ASP A 63 2.90 2.75 -0.40
CA ASP A 63 2.51 3.75 0.58
C ASP A 63 1.13 3.39 1.13
N LEU A 64 1.05 3.25 2.44
CA LEU A 64 -0.22 3.11 3.13
C LEU A 64 -0.60 4.47 3.70
N VAL A 65 -1.71 5.00 3.26
CA VAL A 65 -2.19 6.32 3.65
C VAL A 65 -3.45 6.17 4.48
N LYS A 66 -3.42 6.68 5.70
CA LYS A 66 -4.61 6.76 6.54
C LYS A 66 -5.17 8.17 6.45
N LEU A 67 -6.34 8.29 5.84
CA LEU A 67 -6.98 9.57 5.60
C LEU A 67 -7.77 10.01 6.85
N ASN A 68 -7.08 10.65 7.78
CA ASN A 68 -7.71 11.14 9.01
C ASN A 68 -8.77 12.21 8.71
N SER A 69 -8.58 12.96 7.64
CA SER A 69 -9.55 13.95 7.17
C SER A 69 -10.82 13.33 6.59
N ARG A 70 -10.82 12.00 6.38
CA ARG A 70 -11.95 11.26 5.82
C ARG A 70 -12.31 10.05 6.69
N ASN A 71 -12.48 10.29 8.00
CA ASN A 71 -12.92 9.27 8.97
C ASN A 71 -11.97 8.07 9.08
N GLY A 72 -10.68 8.27 8.83
CA GLY A 72 -9.70 7.20 8.96
C GLY A 72 -9.73 6.18 7.84
N GLN A 73 -10.30 6.53 6.70
CA GLN A 73 -10.27 5.67 5.52
C GLN A 73 -8.84 5.40 5.09
N ASN A 74 -8.53 4.17 4.70
CA ASN A 74 -7.20 3.79 4.26
C ASN A 74 -7.13 3.68 2.75
N GLN A 75 -6.02 4.15 2.19
CA GLN A 75 -5.68 3.97 0.79
C GLN A 75 -4.31 3.34 0.70
N LEU A 76 -4.12 2.50 -0.30
CA LEU A 76 -2.82 1.89 -0.58
C LEU A 76 -2.40 2.26 -1.98
N TYR A 77 -1.17 2.75 -2.11
CA TYR A 77 -0.57 3.06 -3.41
C TYR A 77 0.59 2.12 -3.64
N VAL A 78 0.58 1.45 -4.80
CA VAL A 78 1.69 0.61 -5.23
C VAL A 78 2.30 1.26 -6.45
N ARG A 79 3.59 1.62 -6.36
CA ARG A 79 4.28 2.37 -7.40
C ARG A 79 5.42 1.57 -7.98
N PHE A 80 5.30 1.20 -9.24
CA PHE A 80 6.39 0.66 -10.05
C PHE A 80 6.99 1.79 -10.88
N ALA A 81 8.10 1.50 -11.58
CA ALA A 81 8.75 2.50 -12.44
C ALA A 81 7.81 3.08 -13.49
N ASP A 82 6.94 2.24 -14.07
CA ASP A 82 6.06 2.63 -15.17
C ASP A 82 4.58 2.65 -14.81
N LEU A 83 4.22 2.13 -13.65
CA LEU A 83 2.83 1.94 -13.28
C LEU A 83 2.58 2.35 -11.83
N GLN A 84 1.38 2.81 -11.58
CA GLN A 84 0.93 3.11 -10.23
C GLN A 84 -0.49 2.57 -10.06
N PHE A 85 -0.71 1.87 -8.95
CA PHE A 85 -2.04 1.37 -8.58
C PHE A 85 -2.47 2.02 -7.28
N ALA A 86 -3.76 2.26 -7.15
CA ALA A 86 -4.33 2.81 -5.92
C ALA A 86 -5.57 2.01 -5.54
N TYR A 87 -5.67 1.70 -4.25
CA TYR A 87 -6.80 0.93 -3.70
C TYR A 87 -7.36 1.60 -2.47
N TYR A 88 -8.68 1.53 -2.29
CA TYR A 88 -9.27 1.72 -0.98
C TYR A 88 -9.20 0.39 -0.25
N VAL A 89 -8.66 0.39 0.95
CA VAL A 89 -8.29 -0.87 1.60
C VAL A 89 -8.84 -0.97 3.01
N ASN A 90 -9.08 -2.22 3.41
CA ASN A 90 -9.25 -2.58 4.81
C ASN A 90 -7.97 -3.27 5.26
N VAL A 91 -7.38 -2.79 6.35
CA VAL A 91 -6.08 -3.28 6.80
C VAL A 91 -6.29 -4.20 8.01
N LEU A 92 -5.70 -5.38 7.93
CA LEU A 92 -5.59 -6.30 9.07
C LEU A 92 -4.13 -6.37 9.50
N ASP A 93 -3.89 -6.20 10.79
CA ASP A 93 -2.57 -6.35 11.40
C ASP A 93 -2.44 -7.64 12.19
#